data_d7bafae4e0662d3783d60db1259ab057
#
_entry.id   d7bafae4e0662d3783d60db1259ab057
#
_cell.length_a   1.000
_cell.length_b   1.000
_cell.length_c   1.000
_cell.angle_alpha   90.00
_cell.angle_beta   90.00
_cell.angle_gamma   90.00
#
_symmetry.space_group_name_H-M   'P 1'
#
loop_
_entity.id
_entity.type
_entity.pdbx_description
1 polymer ?
#
loop_
_entity_poly.entity_id
_entity_poly.type
_entity_poly.pdbx_seq_one_letter_code
_entity_poly.pdbx_strand_id
1 'polypeptide(L)'
;MTRFRTAGMALVGAAAMFALTAAPAHAAPGDVTTSCASVLTPTGFVDVSWGYSSSCGTQSFSPNIKQIKQLTGLPVGTVVQACASTYQPAGWVQTSSYYSSSCRYSATPSLNHNAWQLKRVS
;
A
#
# COMPACT_ATOMS: atom_id res chain seq x y z
N MET A 1 45.40 -21.13 -13.92
CA MET A 1 44.84 -20.64 -13.84
C MET A 1 44.13 -20.20 -13.56
N THR A 2 44.17 -20.05 -13.53
CA THR A 2 43.44 -19.31 -13.28
C THR A 2 42.69 -18.88 -13.07
N ARG A 3 42.82 -18.66 -13.40
CA ARG A 3 42.11 -17.92 -13.16
C ARG A 3 41.19 -17.64 -13.33
N PHE A 4 41.10 -17.54 -13.55
CA PHE A 4 40.09 -17.02 -13.67
C PHE A 4 39.30 -17.11 -13.25
N ARG A 5 39.44 -17.20 -13.16
CA ARG A 5 38.62 -16.97 -12.91
C ARG A 5 38.07 -16.26 -12.50
N THR A 6 38.22 -15.86 -12.17
CA THR A 6 37.83 -14.92 -11.75
C THR A 6 37.05 -14.05 -12.20
N ALA A 7 37.26 -13.87 -12.81
CA ALA A 7 36.69 -12.91 -13.48
C ALA A 7 35.26 -13.01 -13.50
N GLY A 8 34.91 -13.93 -13.88
CA GLY A 8 33.59 -14.02 -14.13
C GLY A 8 32.73 -13.55 -13.09
N MET A 9 33.21 -13.59 -12.01
CA MET A 9 32.40 -13.32 -11.02
C MET A 9 31.97 -12.00 -10.90
N ALA A 10 32.72 -11.22 -11.11
CA ALA A 10 32.38 -9.89 -10.95
C ALA A 10 31.20 -9.55 -11.72
N LEU A 11 31.12 -10.11 -12.81
CA LEU A 11 30.11 -9.80 -13.61
C LEU A 11 28.86 -10.10 -13.07
N VAL A 12 28.82 -11.09 -12.45
CA VAL A 12 27.63 -11.54 -11.97
C VAL A 12 27.04 -10.60 -11.01
N GLY A 13 27.80 -10.05 -10.18
CA GLY A 13 27.26 -9.18 -9.23
C GLY A 13 26.56 -8.03 -9.86
N ALA A 14 27.08 -7.57 -10.89
CA ALA A 14 26.51 -6.45 -11.54
C ALA A 14 25.16 -6.80 -12.06
N ALA A 15 25.04 -7.92 -12.59
CA ALA A 15 23.79 -8.30 -13.17
C ALA A 15 22.71 -8.33 -12.12
N ALA A 16 23.02 -8.78 -11.00
CA ALA A 16 22.03 -8.85 -9.97
C ALA A 16 21.51 -7.48 -9.63
N MET A 17 22.34 -6.50 -9.65
CA MET A 17 21.89 -5.21 -9.33
C MET A 17 20.91 -4.67 -10.30
N PHE A 18 21.07 -5.00 -11.53
CA PHE A 18 20.14 -4.53 -12.46
C PHE A 18 18.81 -5.05 -12.21
N ALA A 19 18.71 -6.24 -11.78
CA ALA A 19 17.45 -6.85 -11.56
C ALA A 19 16.69 -6.05 -10.56
N LEU A 20 17.33 -5.51 -9.60
CA LEU A 20 16.65 -4.77 -8.64
C LEU A 20 16.03 -3.54 -9.19
N THR A 21 16.74 -2.84 -9.99
CA THR A 21 16.20 -1.62 -10.50
C THR A 21 15.08 -1.87 -11.44
N ALA A 22 15.11 -2.97 -12.09
CA ALA A 22 14.13 -3.22 -13.08
C ALA A 22 12.82 -3.66 -12.47
N ALA A 23 12.85 -4.08 -11.29
CA ALA A 23 11.67 -4.61 -10.72
C ALA A 23 10.76 -3.49 -10.31
N PRO A 24 9.77 -3.20 -11.05
CA PRO A 24 8.81 -2.29 -10.58
C PRO A 24 8.20 -3.05 -9.49
N ALA A 25 8.11 -2.49 -8.44
CA ALA A 25 7.66 -3.16 -7.32
C ALA A 25 6.32 -3.76 -7.51
N HIS A 26 6.30 -5.00 -7.68
CA HIS A 26 5.06 -5.69 -7.52
C HIS A 26 4.90 -5.88 -6.04
N ALA A 27 3.92 -5.23 -5.46
CA ALA A 27 3.62 -5.44 -4.07
C ALA A 27 3.19 -6.88 -3.89
N ALA A 28 3.71 -7.55 -2.91
CA ALA A 28 3.25 -8.86 -2.54
C ALA A 28 1.91 -8.75 -1.81
N PRO A 29 1.09 -9.80 -1.77
CA PRO A 29 -0.16 -9.74 -1.04
C PRO A 29 0.07 -9.31 0.42
N GLY A 30 -0.67 -8.32 0.85
CA GLY A 30 -0.55 -7.79 2.20
C GLY A 30 0.49 -6.70 2.38
N ASP A 31 1.31 -6.42 1.38
CA ASP A 31 2.32 -5.37 1.49
C ASP A 31 1.66 -4.00 1.56
N VAL A 32 2.27 -3.12 2.33
CA VAL A 32 1.80 -1.74 2.49
C VAL A 32 2.82 -0.83 1.85
N THR A 33 2.34 0.10 1.03
CA THR A 33 3.20 1.09 0.40
C THR A 33 2.62 2.48 0.63
N THR A 34 3.44 3.50 0.43
CA THR A 34 3.03 4.88 0.64
C THR A 34 2.76 5.55 -0.70
N SER A 35 1.74 6.36 -0.74
CA SER A 35 1.34 7.08 -1.96
C SER A 35 0.84 8.46 -1.58
N CYS A 36 0.99 9.44 -2.46
CA CYS A 36 0.39 10.74 -2.23
C CYS A 36 -1.12 10.67 -2.39
N ALA A 37 -1.82 11.49 -1.65
CA ALA A 37 -3.29 11.47 -1.69
C ALA A 37 -3.87 11.81 -3.06
N SER A 38 -3.11 12.53 -3.87
CA SER A 38 -3.55 12.90 -5.21
C SER A 38 -3.52 11.73 -6.19
N VAL A 39 -2.87 10.64 -5.82
CA VAL A 39 -2.79 9.46 -6.68
C VAL A 39 -3.94 8.54 -6.30
N LEU A 40 -4.69 8.10 -7.29
CA LEU A 40 -5.80 7.19 -7.01
C LEU A 40 -5.28 5.86 -6.54
N THR A 41 -5.98 5.28 -5.58
CA THR A 41 -5.62 3.97 -5.07
C THR A 41 -5.84 2.93 -6.18
N PRO A 42 -4.81 2.16 -6.54
CA PRO A 42 -4.96 1.19 -7.62
C PRO A 42 -5.97 0.10 -7.29
N THR A 43 -6.51 -0.52 -8.35
CA THR A 43 -7.41 -1.65 -8.17
C THR A 43 -6.70 -2.76 -7.40
N GLY A 44 -7.40 -3.33 -6.45
CA GLY A 44 -6.82 -4.40 -5.62
C GLY A 44 -6.14 -3.91 -4.36
N PHE A 45 -6.02 -2.59 -4.20
CA PHE A 45 -5.46 -2.01 -2.99
C PHE A 45 -6.55 -1.28 -2.20
N VAL A 46 -6.31 -1.07 -0.92
CA VAL A 46 -7.19 -0.24 -0.09
C VAL A 46 -6.32 0.72 0.72
N ASP A 47 -6.88 1.88 1.04
CA ASP A 47 -6.20 2.83 1.91
C ASP A 47 -6.25 2.30 3.34
N VAL A 48 -5.15 2.35 4.05
CA VAL A 48 -5.10 1.86 5.43
C VAL A 48 -4.70 2.93 6.45
N SER A 49 -4.11 4.02 6.00
CA SER A 49 -3.86 5.15 6.89
C SER A 49 -3.64 6.43 6.09
N TRP A 50 -3.82 7.57 6.74
CA TRP A 50 -3.63 8.88 6.15
C TRP A 50 -2.71 9.71 7.03
N GLY A 51 -1.96 10.60 6.43
CA GLY A 51 -1.05 11.46 7.17
C GLY A 51 -0.60 12.66 6.36
N TYR A 52 0.50 13.25 6.79
CA TYR A 52 1.03 14.45 6.17
C TYR A 52 2.48 14.23 5.74
N SER A 53 2.85 14.75 4.59
CA SER A 53 4.22 14.70 4.12
C SER A 53 4.51 15.90 3.24
N SER A 54 5.66 16.52 3.45
CA SER A 54 6.08 17.65 2.63
C SER A 54 6.41 17.21 1.21
N SER A 55 6.66 15.93 0.99
CA SER A 55 6.99 15.45 -0.34
C SER A 55 5.75 15.28 -1.23
N CYS A 56 4.56 15.35 -0.67
CA CYS A 56 3.32 15.18 -1.42
C CYS A 56 2.58 16.49 -1.65
N GLY A 57 3.25 17.60 -1.58
CA GLY A 57 2.65 18.89 -1.88
C GLY A 57 2.84 19.90 -0.78
N THR A 58 2.21 21.06 -0.95
CA THR A 58 2.31 22.12 0.02
C THR A 58 1.50 21.79 1.25
N GLN A 59 1.87 22.41 2.36
CA GLN A 59 1.15 22.21 3.58
C GLN A 59 -0.30 22.61 3.46
N SER A 60 -1.17 21.78 3.96
CA SER A 60 -2.59 22.09 4.08
C SER A 60 -3.10 21.39 5.33
N PHE A 61 -4.30 21.71 5.73
CA PHE A 61 -4.88 21.07 6.90
C PHE A 61 -5.40 19.67 6.57
N SER A 62 -5.49 19.35 5.31
CA SER A 62 -5.95 18.02 4.90
C SER A 62 -4.76 17.07 4.75
N PRO A 63 -4.90 15.82 5.14
CA PRO A 63 -3.86 14.83 4.90
C PRO A 63 -3.54 14.74 3.43
N ASN A 64 -2.26 14.60 3.11
CA ASN A 64 -1.79 14.57 1.73
C ASN A 64 -1.02 13.32 1.37
N ILE A 65 -0.87 12.39 2.29
CA ILE A 65 -0.19 11.14 2.02
C ILE A 65 -1.01 10.01 2.62
N LYS A 66 -0.97 8.86 1.99
CA LYS A 66 -1.70 7.70 2.48
C LYS A 66 -0.87 6.45 2.34
N GLN A 67 -1.18 5.44 3.13
CA GLN A 67 -0.62 4.12 2.98
C GLN A 67 -1.69 3.24 2.39
N ILE A 68 -1.30 2.41 1.42
CA ILE A 68 -2.21 1.51 0.74
C ILE A 68 -1.71 0.08 0.89
N LYS A 69 -2.63 -0.86 0.94
CA LYS A 69 -2.30 -2.26 1.17
C LYS A 69 -2.80 -3.10 0.02
N GLN A 70 -1.95 -4.01 -0.48
CA GLN A 70 -2.29 -4.93 -1.55
C GLN A 70 -3.18 -6.04 -1.00
N LEU A 71 -4.39 -6.16 -1.51
CA LEU A 71 -5.32 -7.22 -1.12
C LEU A 71 -5.36 -8.37 -2.11
N THR A 72 -4.94 -8.13 -3.34
CA THR A 72 -4.94 -9.17 -4.36
C THR A 72 -4.02 -10.31 -3.94
N GLY A 73 -4.52 -11.50 -3.99
CA GLY A 73 -3.72 -12.68 -3.63
C GLY A 73 -3.85 -13.14 -2.19
N LEU A 74 -4.50 -12.35 -1.33
CA LEU A 74 -4.74 -12.82 0.03
C LEU A 74 -5.83 -13.90 0.02
N PRO A 75 -5.69 -14.94 0.84
CA PRO A 75 -6.64 -16.06 0.80
C PRO A 75 -8.03 -15.70 1.29
N VAL A 76 -9.01 -16.47 0.84
CA VAL A 76 -10.39 -16.34 1.32
C VAL A 76 -10.39 -16.53 2.84
N GLY A 77 -11.15 -15.71 3.53
CA GLY A 77 -11.19 -15.71 4.99
C GLY A 77 -10.29 -14.66 5.62
N THR A 78 -9.39 -14.05 4.85
CA THR A 78 -8.51 -13.00 5.38
C THR A 78 -9.34 -11.79 5.78
N VAL A 79 -8.99 -11.21 6.93
CA VAL A 79 -9.64 -10.02 7.45
C VAL A 79 -8.63 -8.90 7.48
N VAL A 80 -8.99 -7.73 6.97
CA VAL A 80 -8.13 -6.55 7.00
C VAL A 80 -8.94 -5.34 7.44
N GLN A 81 -8.24 -4.35 7.95
CA GLN A 81 -8.86 -3.07 8.31
C GLN A 81 -8.48 -2.06 7.25
N ALA A 82 -9.46 -1.31 6.77
CA ALA A 82 -9.24 -0.35 5.70
C ALA A 82 -9.97 0.94 6.00
N CYS A 83 -9.47 2.04 5.45
CA CYS A 83 -10.14 3.32 5.58
C CYS A 83 -11.33 3.39 4.61
N ALA A 84 -12.39 4.06 5.03
CA ALA A 84 -13.59 4.18 4.20
C ALA A 84 -13.39 5.10 3.00
N SER A 85 -12.20 5.63 2.82
CA SER A 85 -11.84 6.43 1.67
C SER A 85 -11.63 5.59 0.40
N THR A 86 -11.65 4.25 0.53
CA THR A 86 -11.47 3.35 -0.60
C THR A 86 -12.70 2.49 -0.78
N TYR A 87 -13.06 2.21 -2.02
CA TYR A 87 -14.16 1.28 -2.29
C TYR A 87 -13.74 -0.15 -1.95
N GLN A 88 -14.72 -0.98 -1.62
CA GLN A 88 -14.46 -2.37 -1.33
C GLN A 88 -14.04 -3.08 -2.62
N PRO A 89 -12.93 -3.80 -2.62
CA PRO A 89 -12.54 -4.58 -3.79
C PRO A 89 -13.49 -5.76 -4.01
N ALA A 90 -13.56 -6.24 -5.26
CA ALA A 90 -14.38 -7.40 -5.57
C ALA A 90 -13.91 -8.60 -4.76
N GLY A 91 -14.86 -9.36 -4.24
CA GLY A 91 -14.54 -10.53 -3.43
C GLY A 91 -14.36 -10.24 -1.94
N TRP A 92 -14.48 -8.98 -1.54
CA TRP A 92 -14.37 -8.57 -0.15
C TRP A 92 -15.67 -7.95 0.31
N VAL A 93 -16.05 -8.20 1.57
CA VAL A 93 -17.25 -7.62 2.15
C VAL A 93 -16.93 -6.91 3.44
N GLN A 94 -17.70 -5.86 3.73
CA GLN A 94 -17.55 -5.12 4.96
C GLN A 94 -18.27 -5.92 6.07
N THR A 95 -17.54 -6.20 7.13
CA THR A 95 -18.11 -6.91 8.28
C THR A 95 -18.42 -5.97 9.43
N SER A 96 -17.76 -4.82 9.50
CA SER A 96 -18.06 -3.81 10.51
C SER A 96 -17.49 -2.47 10.08
N SER A 97 -17.97 -1.40 10.71
CA SER A 97 -17.40 -0.07 10.51
C SER A 97 -17.13 0.56 11.86
N TYR A 98 -16.15 1.44 11.92
CA TYR A 98 -15.74 2.06 13.18
C TYR A 98 -14.97 3.35 12.90
N TYR A 99 -14.65 4.08 13.96
CA TYR A 99 -13.81 5.26 13.85
C TYR A 99 -12.35 4.86 14.07
N SER A 100 -11.45 5.37 13.22
CA SER A 100 -10.02 5.19 13.41
C SER A 100 -9.31 6.52 13.20
N SER A 101 -8.44 6.88 14.14
CA SER A 101 -7.68 8.12 14.02
C SER A 101 -6.71 8.09 12.83
N SER A 102 -6.28 6.92 12.41
CA SER A 102 -5.37 6.80 11.26
C SER A 102 -6.10 6.89 9.93
N CYS A 103 -7.42 6.87 9.93
CA CYS A 103 -8.21 6.99 8.70
C CYS A 103 -8.84 8.37 8.53
N ARG A 104 -8.31 9.38 9.22
CA ARG A 104 -8.82 10.73 9.07
C ARG A 104 -8.27 11.33 7.78
N TYR A 105 -9.09 11.35 6.75
CA TYR A 105 -8.69 11.87 5.45
C TYR A 105 -9.31 13.23 5.13
N SER A 106 -9.94 13.84 6.12
CA SER A 106 -10.52 15.18 5.99
C SER A 106 -9.96 16.09 7.04
N ALA A 107 -9.84 17.36 6.71
CA ALA A 107 -9.40 18.37 7.66
C ALA A 107 -10.45 18.63 8.73
N THR A 108 -11.70 18.31 8.47
CA THR A 108 -12.77 18.54 9.41
C THR A 108 -12.78 17.46 10.49
N PRO A 109 -12.63 17.83 11.76
CA PRO A 109 -12.66 16.83 12.83
C PRO A 109 -14.03 16.16 12.90
N SER A 110 -14.04 14.87 13.12
CA SER A 110 -15.26 14.09 13.24
C SER A 110 -14.95 12.78 13.93
N LEU A 111 -15.92 12.27 14.67
CA LEU A 111 -15.83 10.95 15.25
C LEU A 111 -16.72 9.95 14.49
N ASN A 112 -17.20 10.35 13.32
CA ASN A 112 -17.98 9.45 12.49
C ASN A 112 -17.12 8.28 12.03
N HIS A 113 -17.76 7.17 11.74
CA HIS A 113 -17.05 5.99 11.26
C HIS A 113 -16.32 6.33 9.97
N ASN A 114 -15.06 6.00 9.92
CA ASN A 114 -14.21 6.27 8.77
C ASN A 114 -13.34 5.07 8.39
N ALA A 115 -13.61 3.93 8.97
CA ALA A 115 -12.83 2.71 8.71
C ALA A 115 -13.77 1.51 8.66
N TRP A 116 -13.32 0.48 7.95
CA TRP A 116 -14.07 -0.76 7.80
C TRP A 116 -13.21 -1.94 8.17
N GLN A 117 -13.86 -3.00 8.64
CA GLN A 117 -13.23 -4.30 8.65
C GLN A 117 -13.75 -5.03 7.41
N LEU A 118 -12.85 -5.49 6.57
CA LEU A 118 -13.19 -6.21 5.35
C LEU A 118 -12.76 -7.66 5.46
N LYS A 119 -13.54 -8.55 4.88
CA LYS A 119 -13.22 -9.97 4.88
C LYS A 119 -13.30 -10.48 3.44
N ARG A 120 -12.33 -11.25 3.02
CA ARG A 120 -12.37 -11.86 1.70
C ARG A 120 -13.32 -13.06 1.72
N VAL A 121 -14.27 -13.07 0.81
CA VAL A 121 -15.30 -14.13 0.75
C VAL A 121 -15.25 -14.92 -0.57
N SER A 122 -14.53 -14.43 -1.56
CA SER A 122 -14.47 -15.17 -2.84
C SER A 122 -13.22 -14.86 -3.65
#